data_15f7fa7921abdffa3b3c49bbf5a16549
#
_entry.id   15f7fa7921abdffa3b3c49bbf5a16549
#
_cell.length_a   1.000
_cell.length_b   1.000
_cell.length_c   1.000
_cell.angle_alpha   90.00
_cell.angle_beta   90.00
_cell.angle_gamma   90.00
#
_symmetry.space_group_name_H-M   'P 1'
#
loop_
_entity.id
_entity.type
_entity.pdbx_description
1 polymer ?
#
loop_
_entity_poly.entity_id
_entity_poly.type
_entity_poly.pdbx_seq_one_letter_code
_entity_poly.pdbx_strand_id
1 'polypeptide(L)'
;MCANSAWAGDVRIPARPFLAAGDILERVESGFDRWFGARANPLRHLGALGFYLFWIIVASGAYLYILFDTSVSGAYPSVQSITFDQPWLGGLIRSIHRYASDAFALVIVVHTVCEFVHGRYGGFRWFTWISGVPLVWLALTSGVVGYWLVWDALAQFSAVATMEWLDALGVFGVSLARNFLTPDSIDDRLFSLFVFLHIGLPLLLLLGMWIHVKRLSQPDTQPARALAWGTLAALVALSIAVPATSAAPADLTRVAAILALDWFYLAPHALMYETSETTLWLIAAGGTLLLALCPLLSHAPRAMTARVDAGNCNGCRRCFADCPYGAISMQPHPDGRIGAELAVVSPELCAGCGICAGACPSSTPFRSVRELVTGIDMLQLPVAVLRARLRDELEQLTAAARIVVFGCVHGADVEALRSVDTGVVLLLCAGQLPPAFVEYALRHGADGVVVAACPEDGCAYRLGARWTRERLLGEREPHLRARAARSAVRMVYCGRRDLRALQQALNGLRAQVPAAKRGNGGVHV
;
A
#
# COMPACT_ATOMS: atom_id res chain seq x y z
N MET A 1 -4.22 -19.70 -46.85
CA MET A 1 -2.91 -19.06 -46.71
C MET A 1 -2.84 -18.38 -45.35
N CYS A 2 -2.00 -18.94 -44.51
CA CYS A 2 -1.85 -18.59 -43.10
C CYS A 2 -1.32 -17.16 -42.93
N ALA A 3 -2.10 -16.31 -42.27
CA ALA A 3 -1.60 -15.04 -41.76
C ALA A 3 -1.40 -15.15 -40.25
N ASN A 4 -0.17 -15.50 -39.94
CA ASN A 4 0.64 -15.18 -38.77
C ASN A 4 -0.04 -14.91 -37.41
N SER A 5 0.09 -15.89 -36.58
CA SER A 5 0.18 -15.97 -35.13
C SER A 5 1.27 -15.08 -34.46
N ALA A 6 1.49 -13.86 -34.92
CA ALA A 6 2.58 -12.97 -34.41
C ALA A 6 2.19 -12.11 -33.20
N TRP A 7 1.00 -12.29 -32.61
CA TRP A 7 0.50 -11.54 -31.47
C TRP A 7 0.30 -12.37 -30.20
N ALA A 8 0.92 -13.52 -30.10
CA ALA A 8 0.98 -14.29 -28.88
C ALA A 8 2.05 -13.70 -27.92
N GLY A 9 1.88 -12.46 -27.52
CA GLY A 9 2.54 -11.95 -26.34
C GLY A 9 1.97 -12.70 -25.14
N ASP A 10 2.65 -13.75 -24.68
CA ASP A 10 2.32 -14.40 -23.42
C ASP A 10 2.21 -13.34 -22.34
N VAL A 11 1.03 -13.20 -21.76
CA VAL A 11 0.84 -12.38 -20.56
C VAL A 11 1.58 -13.09 -19.45
N ARG A 12 2.89 -12.78 -19.30
CA ARG A 12 3.75 -13.45 -18.34
C ARG A 12 3.34 -13.04 -16.93
N ILE A 13 3.12 -14.03 -16.09
CA ILE A 13 2.96 -13.85 -14.66
C ILE A 13 4.25 -13.21 -14.14
N PRO A 14 4.20 -12.02 -13.52
CA PRO A 14 5.43 -11.36 -13.06
C PRO A 14 6.16 -12.23 -12.04
N ALA A 15 7.46 -12.47 -12.29
CA ALA A 15 8.31 -13.16 -11.34
C ALA A 15 8.42 -12.32 -10.05
N ARG A 16 8.19 -12.93 -8.90
CA ARG A 16 8.47 -12.30 -7.60
C ARG A 16 9.87 -12.71 -7.16
N PRO A 17 10.75 -11.76 -6.81
CA PRO A 17 12.13 -12.07 -6.44
C PRO A 17 12.24 -12.91 -5.14
N PHE A 18 11.22 -12.89 -4.27
CA PHE A 18 11.20 -13.57 -2.98
C PHE A 18 9.97 -14.47 -2.82
N LEU A 19 9.85 -15.50 -3.66
CA LEU A 19 8.68 -16.41 -3.65
C LEU A 19 8.42 -17.01 -2.26
N ALA A 20 9.45 -17.56 -1.61
CA ALA A 20 9.29 -18.21 -0.31
C ALA A 20 8.89 -17.22 0.81
N ALA A 21 9.51 -16.04 0.87
CA ALA A 21 9.16 -15.01 1.84
C ALA A 21 7.76 -14.44 1.58
N GLY A 22 7.38 -14.25 0.32
CA GLY A 22 6.04 -13.84 -0.08
C GLY A 22 4.96 -14.84 0.35
N ASP A 23 5.24 -16.13 0.20
CA ASP A 23 4.34 -17.21 0.64
C ASP A 23 4.16 -17.25 2.16
N ILE A 24 5.24 -16.99 2.92
CA ILE A 24 5.17 -16.89 4.39
C ILE A 24 4.30 -15.68 4.78
N LEU A 25 4.56 -14.54 4.17
CA LEU A 25 3.80 -13.32 4.46
C LEU A 25 2.30 -13.49 4.13
N GLU A 26 1.96 -14.08 2.98
CA GLU A 26 0.57 -14.38 2.61
C GLU A 26 -0.11 -15.32 3.61
N ARG A 27 0.62 -16.29 4.20
CA ARG A 27 0.07 -17.15 5.27
C ARG A 27 -0.17 -16.38 6.57
N VAL A 28 0.75 -15.50 6.94
CA VAL A 28 0.62 -14.64 8.11
C VAL A 28 -0.58 -13.70 7.93
N GLU A 29 -0.66 -12.99 6.80
CA GLU A 29 -1.81 -12.15 6.46
C GLU A 29 -3.13 -12.92 6.51
N SER A 30 -3.17 -14.12 5.93
CA SER A 30 -4.37 -14.99 5.97
C SER A 30 -4.71 -15.48 7.38
N GLY A 31 -3.70 -15.62 8.25
CA GLY A 31 -3.88 -15.87 9.67
C GLY A 31 -4.60 -14.71 10.35
N PHE A 32 -4.13 -13.48 10.13
CA PHE A 32 -4.75 -12.27 10.66
C PHE A 32 -6.14 -12.03 10.07
N ASP A 33 -6.39 -12.35 8.78
CA ASP A 33 -7.73 -12.27 8.20
C ASP A 33 -8.76 -13.14 8.93
N ARG A 34 -8.35 -14.30 9.46
CA ARG A 34 -9.23 -15.19 10.24
C ARG A 34 -9.61 -14.60 11.60
N TRP A 35 -8.70 -13.83 12.22
CA TRP A 35 -8.93 -13.24 13.54
C TRP A 35 -9.65 -11.88 13.46
N PHE A 36 -9.28 -11.03 12.53
CA PHE A 36 -9.74 -9.63 12.44
C PHE A 36 -10.72 -9.40 11.27
N GLY A 37 -10.82 -10.34 10.34
CA GLY A 37 -11.44 -10.11 9.03
C GLY A 37 -10.51 -9.32 8.12
N ALA A 38 -10.61 -9.51 6.80
CA ALA A 38 -9.72 -8.88 5.83
C ALA A 38 -9.73 -7.34 5.92
N ARG A 39 -10.89 -6.73 6.17
CA ARG A 39 -11.05 -5.26 6.27
C ARG A 39 -10.40 -4.64 7.52
N ALA A 40 -10.22 -5.40 8.59
CA ALA A 40 -9.62 -4.93 9.84
C ALA A 40 -8.24 -5.53 10.10
N ASN A 41 -7.67 -6.24 9.13
CA ASN A 41 -6.33 -6.80 9.21
C ASN A 41 -5.27 -5.69 9.18
N PRO A 42 -4.50 -5.46 10.27
CA PRO A 42 -3.52 -4.40 10.31
C PRO A 42 -2.42 -4.55 9.24
N LEU A 43 -2.02 -5.78 8.89
CA LEU A 43 -0.95 -6.03 7.91
C LEU A 43 -1.33 -5.60 6.49
N ARG A 44 -2.62 -5.55 6.18
CA ARG A 44 -3.11 -5.06 4.87
C ARG A 44 -3.25 -3.55 4.80
N HIS A 45 -3.30 -2.87 5.95
CA HIS A 45 -3.58 -1.44 6.07
C HIS A 45 -2.46 -0.64 6.75
N LEU A 46 -1.21 -1.13 6.71
CA LEU A 46 -0.06 -0.53 7.43
C LEU A 46 0.13 0.96 7.08
N GLY A 47 0.01 1.35 5.81
CA GLY A 47 0.11 2.75 5.42
C GLY A 47 -0.97 3.63 6.06
N ALA A 48 -2.23 3.20 6.02
CA ALA A 48 -3.34 3.91 6.65
C ALA A 48 -3.21 3.95 8.18
N LEU A 49 -2.75 2.84 8.78
CA LEU A 49 -2.49 2.75 10.21
C LEU A 49 -1.37 3.70 10.64
N GLY A 50 -0.30 3.83 9.84
CA GLY A 50 0.76 4.81 10.07
C GLY A 50 0.23 6.24 10.08
N PHE A 51 -0.60 6.63 9.10
CA PHE A 51 -1.27 7.96 9.12
C PHE A 51 -2.13 8.16 10.36
N TYR A 52 -2.88 7.14 10.76
CA TYR A 52 -3.74 7.22 11.94
C TYR A 52 -2.95 7.40 13.25
N LEU A 53 -1.90 6.60 13.43
CA LEU A 53 -0.99 6.71 14.58
C LEU A 53 -0.29 8.07 14.61
N PHE A 54 0.16 8.58 13.46
CA PHE A 54 0.74 9.91 13.35
C PHE A 54 -0.22 11.00 13.89
N TRP A 55 -1.50 10.95 13.54
CA TRP A 55 -2.47 11.91 14.05
C TRP A 55 -2.75 11.75 15.55
N ILE A 56 -2.71 10.53 16.09
CA ILE A 56 -2.78 10.31 17.55
C ILE A 56 -1.57 10.96 18.24
N ILE A 57 -0.36 10.78 17.69
CA ILE A 57 0.88 11.37 18.21
C ILE A 57 0.78 12.91 18.18
N VAL A 58 0.36 13.47 17.06
CA VAL A 58 0.21 14.95 16.94
C VAL A 58 -0.81 15.49 17.94
N ALA A 59 -1.98 14.88 18.05
CA ALA A 59 -3.02 15.34 18.96
C ALA A 59 -2.59 15.23 20.44
N SER A 60 -2.01 14.10 20.82
CA SER A 60 -1.50 13.91 22.19
C SER A 60 -0.30 14.82 22.49
N GLY A 61 0.62 14.99 21.52
CA GLY A 61 1.76 15.88 21.64
C GLY A 61 1.37 17.35 21.80
N ALA A 62 0.34 17.80 21.06
CA ALA A 62 -0.18 19.16 21.20
C ALA A 62 -0.75 19.41 22.61
N TYR A 63 -1.47 18.43 23.18
CA TYR A 63 -1.95 18.52 24.56
C TYR A 63 -0.79 18.60 25.56
N LEU A 64 0.21 17.74 25.41
CA LEU A 64 1.38 17.72 26.29
C LEU A 64 2.13 19.06 26.24
N TYR A 65 2.29 19.63 25.04
CA TYR A 65 3.01 20.89 24.85
C TYR A 65 2.36 22.08 25.56
N ILE A 66 1.03 22.10 25.67
CA ILE A 66 0.30 23.17 26.40
C ILE A 66 0.70 23.23 27.89
N LEU A 67 1.03 22.07 28.47
CA LEU A 67 1.35 21.94 29.90
C LEU A 67 2.85 21.83 30.19
N PHE A 68 3.66 21.72 29.13
CA PHE A 68 5.10 21.50 29.22
C PHE A 68 5.85 22.82 29.44
N ASP A 69 6.75 22.86 30.42
CA ASP A 69 7.65 23.99 30.63
C ASP A 69 8.93 23.83 29.80
N THR A 70 9.12 24.76 28.85
CA THR A 70 10.27 24.76 27.92
C THR A 70 11.47 25.42 28.59
N SER A 71 11.95 24.82 29.66
CA SER A 71 13.18 25.25 30.34
C SER A 71 13.94 24.07 30.90
N VAL A 72 15.22 24.21 31.10
CA VAL A 72 16.09 23.15 31.70
C VAL A 72 15.60 22.75 33.08
N SER A 73 15.21 23.74 33.90
CA SER A 73 14.74 23.50 35.27
C SER A 73 13.30 23.06 35.37
N GLY A 74 12.43 23.46 34.41
CA GLY A 74 10.98 23.22 34.42
C GLY A 74 10.57 21.96 33.66
N ALA A 75 11.36 21.49 32.69
CA ALA A 75 10.97 20.37 31.82
C ALA A 75 10.63 19.10 32.62
N TYR A 76 11.56 18.60 33.42
CA TYR A 76 11.31 17.40 34.22
C TYR A 76 10.16 17.57 35.22
N PRO A 77 10.11 18.65 36.05
CA PRO A 77 8.98 18.88 36.94
C PRO A 77 7.63 18.98 36.25
N SER A 78 7.55 19.66 35.09
CA SER A 78 6.29 19.77 34.34
C SER A 78 5.80 18.42 33.82
N VAL A 79 6.71 17.57 33.30
CA VAL A 79 6.37 16.21 32.88
C VAL A 79 5.93 15.35 34.06
N GLN A 80 6.52 15.51 35.25
CA GLN A 80 6.09 14.83 36.48
C GLN A 80 4.69 15.26 36.90
N SER A 81 4.43 16.58 36.92
CA SER A 81 3.11 17.13 37.22
C SER A 81 2.04 16.61 36.24
N ILE A 82 2.29 16.65 34.92
CA ILE A 82 1.41 16.07 33.92
C ILE A 82 1.09 14.59 34.23
N THR A 83 2.09 13.84 34.69
CA THR A 83 1.96 12.40 34.91
C THR A 83 1.20 12.06 36.19
N PHE A 84 1.54 12.73 37.30
CA PHE A 84 1.10 12.31 38.64
C PHE A 84 0.01 13.21 39.23
N ASP A 85 -0.06 14.51 38.89
CA ASP A 85 -1.13 15.37 39.37
C ASP A 85 -2.41 15.22 38.53
N GLN A 86 -2.26 14.71 37.29
CA GLN A 86 -3.40 14.46 36.39
C GLN A 86 -3.34 13.03 35.79
N PRO A 87 -3.34 11.98 36.62
CA PRO A 87 -3.04 10.60 36.16
C PRO A 87 -4.02 10.09 35.10
N TRP A 88 -5.32 10.44 35.23
CA TRP A 88 -6.37 9.99 34.31
C TRP A 88 -6.49 10.80 33.02
N LEU A 89 -5.86 11.94 32.92
CA LEU A 89 -5.87 12.77 31.71
C LEU A 89 -4.42 12.96 31.20
N GLY A 90 -3.60 13.72 31.91
CA GLY A 90 -2.24 14.03 31.50
C GLY A 90 -1.35 12.79 31.42
N GLY A 91 -1.36 11.96 32.48
CA GLY A 91 -0.60 10.69 32.52
C GLY A 91 -1.05 9.69 31.45
N LEU A 92 -2.36 9.58 31.23
CA LEU A 92 -2.90 8.75 30.16
C LEU A 92 -2.49 9.26 28.77
N ILE A 93 -2.62 10.56 28.49
CA ILE A 93 -2.25 11.16 27.21
C ILE A 93 -0.74 11.04 26.97
N ARG A 94 0.10 11.25 28.00
CA ARG A 94 1.53 11.02 27.93
C ARG A 94 1.85 9.59 27.52
N SER A 95 1.19 8.62 28.15
CA SER A 95 1.39 7.20 27.85
C SER A 95 0.92 6.86 26.43
N ILE A 96 -0.24 7.39 25.99
CA ILE A 96 -0.72 7.25 24.62
C ILE A 96 0.30 7.83 23.62
N HIS A 97 0.85 9.03 23.89
CA HIS A 97 1.85 9.66 23.03
C HIS A 97 3.09 8.76 22.87
N ARG A 98 3.59 8.23 23.98
CA ARG A 98 4.71 7.31 24.01
C ARG A 98 4.44 6.03 23.23
N TYR A 99 3.35 5.32 23.54
CA TYR A 99 3.05 4.03 22.91
C TYR A 99 2.57 4.14 21.46
N ALA A 100 1.91 5.23 21.10
CA ALA A 100 1.58 5.50 19.70
C ALA A 100 2.86 5.75 18.88
N SER A 101 3.89 6.37 19.45
CA SER A 101 5.20 6.56 18.80
C SER A 101 5.91 5.22 18.57
N ASP A 102 5.89 4.32 19.55
CA ASP A 102 6.44 2.95 19.39
C ASP A 102 5.67 2.15 18.33
N ALA A 103 4.33 2.21 18.37
CA ALA A 103 3.49 1.55 17.38
C ALA A 103 3.73 2.11 15.98
N PHE A 104 3.91 3.43 15.84
CA PHE A 104 4.23 4.08 14.58
C PHE A 104 5.56 3.61 14.00
N ALA A 105 6.61 3.54 14.83
CA ALA A 105 7.90 3.04 14.43
C ALA A 105 7.84 1.57 13.98
N LEU A 106 7.15 0.72 14.75
CA LEU A 106 6.93 -0.68 14.38
C LEU A 106 6.18 -0.80 13.04
N VAL A 107 5.11 -0.02 12.86
CA VAL A 107 4.32 -0.01 11.62
C VAL A 107 5.18 0.40 10.42
N ILE A 108 6.05 1.41 10.54
CA ILE A 108 6.96 1.82 9.46
C ILE A 108 7.91 0.67 9.08
N VAL A 109 8.50 -0.01 10.05
CA VAL A 109 9.42 -1.13 9.80
C VAL A 109 8.67 -2.27 9.10
N VAL A 110 7.54 -2.69 9.64
CA VAL A 110 6.73 -3.78 9.06
C VAL A 110 6.22 -3.39 7.67
N HIS A 111 5.79 -2.14 7.45
CA HIS A 111 5.39 -1.63 6.15
C HIS A 111 6.52 -1.75 5.12
N THR A 112 7.72 -1.29 5.48
CA THR A 112 8.90 -1.36 4.61
C THR A 112 9.23 -2.82 4.24
N VAL A 113 9.21 -3.72 5.22
CA VAL A 113 9.46 -5.16 5.00
C VAL A 113 8.38 -5.78 4.10
N CYS A 114 7.10 -5.50 4.35
CA CYS A 114 6.01 -6.02 3.53
C CYS A 114 6.10 -5.53 2.07
N GLU A 115 6.36 -4.24 1.85
CA GLU A 115 6.52 -3.68 0.50
C GLU A 115 7.75 -4.27 -0.22
N PHE A 116 8.84 -4.52 0.51
CA PHE A 116 10.03 -5.18 -0.01
C PHE A 116 9.74 -6.62 -0.42
N VAL A 117 9.15 -7.42 0.45
CA VAL A 117 8.84 -8.83 0.20
C VAL A 117 7.85 -8.98 -0.96
N HIS A 118 6.90 -8.07 -1.10
CA HIS A 118 5.98 -8.04 -2.24
C HIS A 118 6.65 -7.56 -3.54
N GLY A 119 7.91 -7.15 -3.53
CA GLY A 119 8.63 -6.62 -4.69
C GLY A 119 8.12 -5.25 -5.15
N ARG A 120 7.54 -4.46 -4.25
CA ARG A 120 6.89 -3.18 -4.54
C ARG A 120 7.83 -1.98 -4.46
N TYR A 121 9.12 -2.17 -4.73
CA TYR A 121 10.16 -1.14 -4.69
C TYR A 121 10.63 -0.67 -6.07
N GLY A 122 10.25 -1.37 -7.15
CA GLY A 122 10.72 -1.08 -8.51
C GLY A 122 9.60 -0.69 -9.49
N GLY A 123 9.97 -0.51 -10.76
CA GLY A 123 9.05 -0.13 -11.82
C GLY A 123 8.36 1.22 -11.56
N PHE A 124 7.04 1.30 -11.76
CA PHE A 124 6.27 2.52 -11.52
C PHE A 124 6.19 2.95 -10.05
N ARG A 125 6.60 2.07 -9.11
CA ARG A 125 6.58 2.30 -7.66
C ARG A 125 7.89 2.86 -7.10
N TRP A 126 8.94 2.99 -7.92
CA TRP A 126 10.25 3.45 -7.47
C TRP A 126 10.21 4.76 -6.66
N PHE A 127 9.36 5.71 -7.10
CA PHE A 127 9.24 6.99 -6.42
C PHE A 127 8.66 6.84 -5.00
N THR A 128 7.59 6.04 -4.86
CA THR A 128 6.97 5.79 -3.56
C THR A 128 7.97 5.10 -2.63
N TRP A 129 8.77 4.17 -3.12
CA TRP A 129 9.82 3.53 -2.34
C TRP A 129 10.89 4.53 -1.89
N ILE A 130 11.50 5.27 -2.82
CA ILE A 130 12.57 6.22 -2.51
C ILE A 130 12.10 7.34 -1.57
N SER A 131 10.88 7.87 -1.77
CA SER A 131 10.34 8.90 -0.89
C SER A 131 10.03 8.39 0.52
N GLY A 132 9.90 7.07 0.71
CA GLY A 132 9.75 6.43 2.02
C GLY A 132 11.04 6.41 2.85
N VAL A 133 12.20 6.33 2.21
CA VAL A 133 13.49 6.21 2.92
C VAL A 133 13.76 7.39 3.87
N PRO A 134 13.61 8.67 3.46
CA PRO A 134 13.77 9.80 4.38
C PRO A 134 12.77 9.80 5.54
N LEU A 135 11.55 9.25 5.33
CA LEU A 135 10.53 9.23 6.38
C LEU A 135 10.94 8.35 7.57
N VAL A 136 11.69 7.28 7.32
CA VAL A 136 12.25 6.43 8.38
C VAL A 136 13.15 7.25 9.28
N TRP A 137 14.05 8.05 8.69
CA TRP A 137 14.96 8.90 9.44
C TRP A 137 14.26 10.01 10.22
N LEU A 138 13.29 10.67 9.58
CA LEU A 138 12.50 11.71 10.24
C LEU A 138 11.73 11.15 11.45
N ALA A 139 11.16 9.94 11.32
CA ALA A 139 10.46 9.28 12.42
C ALA A 139 11.42 8.91 13.56
N LEU A 140 12.56 8.27 13.24
CA LEU A 140 13.57 7.87 14.24
C LEU A 140 14.13 9.08 14.99
N THR A 141 14.58 10.10 14.26
CA THR A 141 15.16 11.30 14.86
C THR A 141 14.14 12.04 15.71
N SER A 142 12.87 12.15 15.23
CA SER A 142 11.80 12.75 16.03
C SER A 142 11.57 12.02 17.35
N GLY A 143 11.59 10.67 17.33
CA GLY A 143 11.44 9.87 18.54
C GLY A 143 12.58 10.06 19.51
N VAL A 144 13.86 10.03 19.04
CA VAL A 144 15.04 10.26 19.88
C VAL A 144 15.00 11.64 20.53
N VAL A 145 14.70 12.70 19.76
CA VAL A 145 14.59 14.07 20.30
C VAL A 145 13.42 14.19 21.29
N GLY A 146 12.36 13.38 21.14
CA GLY A 146 11.27 13.31 22.10
C GLY A 146 11.68 12.85 23.49
N TYR A 147 12.69 11.94 23.59
CA TYR A 147 13.28 11.57 24.88
C TYR A 147 13.97 12.74 25.55
N TRP A 148 14.67 13.60 24.78
CA TRP A 148 15.41 14.72 25.34
C TRP A 148 14.51 15.72 26.08
N LEU A 149 13.26 15.85 25.67
CA LEU A 149 12.31 16.77 26.28
C LEU A 149 11.88 16.35 27.69
N VAL A 150 11.93 15.07 28.03
CA VAL A 150 11.62 14.59 29.39
C VAL A 150 12.66 15.05 30.39
N TRP A 151 13.88 15.23 29.96
CA TRP A 151 15.05 15.67 30.72
C TRP A 151 15.32 14.82 31.98
N ASP A 152 15.25 13.52 31.78
CA ASP A 152 15.60 12.48 32.76
C ASP A 152 16.93 11.80 32.41
N ALA A 153 17.31 10.77 33.15
CA ALA A 153 18.56 10.04 32.91
C ALA A 153 18.62 9.36 31.53
N LEU A 154 17.47 8.96 30.95
CA LEU A 154 17.42 8.44 29.57
C LEU A 154 17.63 9.55 28.55
N ALA A 155 17.07 10.73 28.79
CA ALA A 155 17.28 11.92 27.97
C ALA A 155 18.75 12.32 27.95
N GLN A 156 19.38 12.38 29.12
CA GLN A 156 20.83 12.65 29.26
C GLN A 156 21.67 11.65 28.48
N PHE A 157 21.43 10.34 28.69
CA PHE A 157 22.14 9.27 27.98
C PHE A 157 21.98 9.42 26.46
N SER A 158 20.76 9.54 25.95
CA SER A 158 20.51 9.59 24.52
C SER A 158 21.02 10.87 23.86
N ALA A 159 20.98 12.00 24.56
CA ALA A 159 21.52 13.25 24.04
C ALA A 159 23.05 13.18 23.92
N VAL A 160 23.74 12.70 24.97
CA VAL A 160 25.21 12.53 24.95
C VAL A 160 25.62 11.55 23.85
N ALA A 161 25.00 10.36 23.80
CA ALA A 161 25.29 9.34 22.80
C ALA A 161 25.06 9.82 21.37
N THR A 162 23.98 10.59 21.12
CA THR A 162 23.72 11.17 19.79
C THR A 162 24.81 12.20 19.42
N MET A 163 25.20 13.06 20.34
CA MET A 163 26.25 14.05 20.07
C MET A 163 27.60 13.40 19.83
N GLU A 164 27.98 12.36 20.59
CA GLU A 164 29.20 11.57 20.35
C GLU A 164 29.14 10.89 18.97
N TRP A 165 28.00 10.31 18.60
CA TRP A 165 27.80 9.71 17.28
C TRP A 165 27.97 10.72 16.14
N LEU A 166 27.48 11.96 16.32
CA LEU A 166 27.67 13.04 15.35
C LEU A 166 29.09 13.55 15.31
N ASP A 167 29.78 13.61 16.47
CA ASP A 167 31.18 14.02 16.58
C ASP A 167 32.14 13.11 15.79
N ALA A 168 31.80 11.81 15.71
CA ALA A 168 32.58 10.82 14.95
C ALA A 168 32.61 11.10 13.42
N LEU A 169 31.73 11.95 12.89
CA LEU A 169 31.80 12.38 11.49
C LEU A 169 32.97 13.34 11.21
N GLY A 170 33.56 13.94 12.23
CA GLY A 170 34.64 14.90 12.08
C GLY A 170 34.26 16.21 11.34
N VAL A 171 32.97 16.45 11.17
CA VAL A 171 32.46 17.65 10.45
C VAL A 171 32.48 18.87 11.36
N PHE A 172 32.31 18.67 12.64
CA PHE A 172 32.29 19.73 13.65
C PHE A 172 33.73 20.00 14.16
N GLY A 173 34.14 21.25 14.14
CA GLY A 173 35.50 21.64 14.57
C GLY A 173 35.75 21.51 16.09
N VAL A 174 34.66 21.31 16.85
CA VAL A 174 34.65 21.10 18.30
C VAL A 174 33.68 19.97 18.65
N SER A 175 33.95 19.23 19.73
CA SER A 175 33.06 18.17 20.18
C SER A 175 31.72 18.74 20.65
N LEU A 176 30.63 18.27 20.06
CA LEU A 176 29.26 18.68 20.41
C LEU A 176 28.92 18.25 21.85
N ALA A 177 29.23 17.01 22.20
CA ALA A 177 28.96 16.50 23.54
C ALA A 177 29.66 17.34 24.62
N ARG A 178 30.95 17.65 24.43
CA ARG A 178 31.75 18.39 25.42
C ARG A 178 31.42 19.89 25.49
N ASN A 179 30.93 20.49 24.42
CA ASN A 179 30.69 21.94 24.38
C ASN A 179 29.24 22.33 24.60
N PHE A 180 28.29 21.43 24.35
CA PHE A 180 26.85 21.74 24.44
C PHE A 180 26.12 20.95 25.55
N LEU A 181 26.70 19.85 26.05
CA LEU A 181 26.07 19.01 27.08
C LEU A 181 26.92 18.98 28.36
N THR A 182 27.24 20.14 28.90
CA THR A 182 27.88 20.30 30.19
C THR A 182 26.99 21.07 31.15
N PRO A 183 27.17 20.97 32.47
CA PRO A 183 26.38 21.72 33.45
C PRO A 183 26.35 23.23 33.18
N ASP A 184 27.44 23.78 32.64
CA ASP A 184 27.61 25.21 32.39
C ASP A 184 27.11 25.65 31.00
N SER A 185 26.95 24.74 30.06
CA SER A 185 26.54 25.06 28.66
C SER A 185 25.09 24.83 28.37
N ILE A 186 24.39 23.98 29.13
CA ILE A 186 22.96 23.75 28.96
C ILE A 186 22.20 24.95 29.51
N ASP A 187 21.46 25.58 28.58
CA ASP A 187 20.58 26.70 28.88
C ASP A 187 19.22 26.51 28.21
N ASP A 188 18.29 27.40 28.52
CA ASP A 188 16.94 27.37 27.97
C ASP A 188 16.90 27.57 26.43
N ARG A 189 17.95 28.14 25.83
CA ARG A 189 18.07 28.28 24.36
C ARG A 189 18.34 26.91 23.71
N LEU A 190 19.25 26.13 24.28
CA LEU A 190 19.51 24.78 23.80
C LEU A 190 18.26 23.92 24.00
N PHE A 191 17.57 24.07 25.12
CA PHE A 191 16.33 23.33 25.37
C PHE A 191 15.21 23.73 24.41
N SER A 192 15.09 25.02 24.10
CA SER A 192 14.17 25.52 23.06
C SER A 192 14.48 24.95 21.68
N LEU A 193 15.78 24.71 21.37
CA LEU A 193 16.18 24.02 20.13
C LEU A 193 15.69 22.57 20.11
N PHE A 194 15.72 21.85 21.24
CA PHE A 194 15.18 20.48 21.31
C PHE A 194 13.68 20.47 21.04
N VAL A 195 12.93 21.38 21.63
CA VAL A 195 11.48 21.56 21.37
C VAL A 195 11.24 21.88 19.90
N PHE A 196 11.99 22.82 19.32
CA PHE A 196 11.89 23.19 17.91
C PHE A 196 12.16 21.99 16.99
N LEU A 197 13.18 21.19 17.28
CA LEU A 197 13.48 19.98 16.50
C LEU A 197 12.36 18.95 16.65
N HIS A 198 11.87 18.69 17.87
CA HIS A 198 10.83 17.70 18.10
C HIS A 198 9.49 18.06 17.45
N ILE A 199 9.14 19.33 17.35
CA ILE A 199 7.93 19.80 16.65
C ILE A 199 8.19 19.90 15.13
N GLY A 200 9.35 20.41 14.74
CA GLY A 200 9.72 20.65 13.34
C GLY A 200 9.87 19.36 12.52
N LEU A 201 10.48 18.31 13.10
CA LEU A 201 10.67 17.03 12.43
C LEU A 201 9.33 16.35 12.07
N PRO A 202 8.32 16.26 12.94
CA PRO A 202 6.99 15.78 12.56
C PRO A 202 6.30 16.62 11.47
N LEU A 203 6.54 17.92 11.42
CA LEU A 203 6.00 18.75 10.32
C LEU A 203 6.66 18.41 8.98
N LEU A 204 7.98 18.18 8.99
CA LEU A 204 8.70 17.69 7.81
C LEU A 204 8.27 16.26 7.45
N LEU A 205 8.02 15.42 8.45
CA LEU A 205 7.49 14.08 8.25
C LEU A 205 6.10 14.12 7.59
N LEU A 206 5.21 15.01 8.04
CA LEU A 206 3.90 15.21 7.42
C LEU A 206 4.01 15.65 5.95
N LEU A 207 4.89 16.61 5.65
CA LEU A 207 5.19 17.01 4.29
C LEU A 207 5.72 15.84 3.45
N GLY A 208 6.66 15.09 4.01
CA GLY A 208 7.22 13.89 3.39
C GLY A 208 6.17 12.80 3.14
N MET A 209 5.27 12.54 4.09
CA MET A 209 4.15 11.61 3.94
C MET A 209 3.20 12.05 2.81
N TRP A 210 2.91 13.36 2.69
CA TRP A 210 2.14 13.89 1.58
C TRP A 210 2.85 13.67 0.23
N ILE A 211 4.16 13.94 0.14
CA ILE A 211 4.97 13.67 -1.05
C ILE A 211 4.97 12.17 -1.38
N HIS A 212 5.08 11.31 -0.38
CA HIS A 212 5.11 9.86 -0.52
C HIS A 212 3.84 9.30 -1.18
N VAL A 213 2.67 9.85 -0.84
CA VAL A 213 1.38 9.43 -1.41
C VAL A 213 0.94 10.24 -2.63
N LYS A 214 1.66 11.29 -3.02
CA LYS A 214 1.27 12.27 -4.07
C LYS A 214 0.96 11.62 -5.43
N ARG A 215 1.64 10.52 -5.78
CA ARG A 215 1.43 9.81 -7.05
C ARG A 215 0.27 8.82 -7.03
N LEU A 216 -0.45 8.73 -5.92
CA LEU A 216 -1.60 7.85 -5.76
C LEU A 216 -2.88 8.68 -5.87
N SER A 217 -3.77 8.31 -6.79
CA SER A 217 -5.14 8.80 -6.71
C SER A 217 -5.87 8.04 -5.61
N GLN A 218 -6.64 8.73 -4.78
CA GLN A 218 -7.37 8.14 -3.65
C GLN A 218 -6.47 7.30 -2.73
N PRO A 219 -5.43 7.89 -2.08
CA PRO A 219 -4.61 7.17 -1.11
C PRO A 219 -5.46 6.79 0.12
N ASP A 220 -5.29 5.56 0.59
CA ASP A 220 -5.92 5.11 1.84
C ASP A 220 -5.11 5.67 3.01
N THR A 221 -5.56 6.79 3.56
CA THR A 221 -4.94 7.48 4.71
C THR A 221 -5.68 7.24 6.01
N GLN A 222 -6.82 6.56 5.96
CA GLN A 222 -7.63 6.22 7.13
C GLN A 222 -7.92 4.72 7.16
N PRO A 223 -7.61 4.02 8.26
CA PRO A 223 -7.93 2.62 8.39
C PRO A 223 -9.44 2.42 8.57
N ALA A 224 -9.91 1.19 8.32
CA ALA A 224 -11.29 0.82 8.60
C ALA A 224 -11.66 1.14 10.07
N ARG A 225 -12.91 1.56 10.31
CA ARG A 225 -13.37 1.98 11.66
C ARG A 225 -13.06 0.96 12.75
N ALA A 226 -13.24 -0.33 12.47
CA ALA A 226 -12.94 -1.40 13.43
C ALA A 226 -11.44 -1.43 13.79
N LEU A 227 -10.54 -1.27 12.81
CA LEU A 227 -9.10 -1.21 13.04
C LEU A 227 -8.72 0.06 13.81
N ALA A 228 -9.28 1.21 13.45
CA ALA A 228 -9.02 2.47 14.14
C ALA A 228 -9.42 2.41 15.63
N TRP A 229 -10.65 1.99 15.92
CA TRP A 229 -11.13 1.86 17.30
C TRP A 229 -10.38 0.76 18.07
N GLY A 230 -10.06 -0.37 17.44
CA GLY A 230 -9.27 -1.43 18.05
C GLY A 230 -7.87 -0.96 18.43
N THR A 231 -7.20 -0.23 17.55
CA THR A 231 -5.88 0.37 17.81
C THR A 231 -5.94 1.38 18.95
N LEU A 232 -6.91 2.29 18.94
CA LEU A 232 -7.05 3.27 20.02
C LEU A 232 -7.36 2.59 21.36
N ALA A 233 -8.26 1.61 21.37
CA ALA A 233 -8.58 0.84 22.58
C ALA A 233 -7.37 0.08 23.12
N ALA A 234 -6.55 -0.50 22.25
CA ALA A 234 -5.31 -1.19 22.66
C ALA A 234 -4.29 -0.21 23.25
N LEU A 235 -4.11 0.98 22.63
CA LEU A 235 -3.24 2.03 23.17
C LEU A 235 -3.71 2.52 24.55
N VAL A 236 -5.01 2.77 24.71
CA VAL A 236 -5.61 3.17 25.99
C VAL A 236 -5.43 2.09 27.04
N ALA A 237 -5.75 0.84 26.71
CA ALA A 237 -5.61 -0.29 27.63
C ALA A 237 -4.15 -0.49 28.07
N LEU A 238 -3.20 -0.41 27.13
CA LEU A 238 -1.77 -0.48 27.44
C LEU A 238 -1.33 0.70 28.33
N SER A 239 -1.80 1.92 28.02
CA SER A 239 -1.48 3.13 28.77
C SER A 239 -1.99 3.09 30.22
N ILE A 240 -3.12 2.42 30.46
CA ILE A 240 -3.68 2.21 31.80
C ILE A 240 -2.91 1.09 32.53
N ALA A 241 -2.60 -0.01 31.84
CA ALA A 241 -1.95 -1.16 32.43
C ALA A 241 -0.46 -0.90 32.77
N VAL A 242 0.22 -0.15 31.92
CA VAL A 242 1.66 0.18 32.06
C VAL A 242 1.84 1.70 31.77
N PRO A 243 1.55 2.57 32.75
CA PRO A 243 1.75 4.01 32.55
C PRO A 243 3.19 4.38 32.23
N ALA A 244 3.40 5.28 31.27
CA ALA A 244 4.72 5.79 30.94
C ALA A 244 5.21 6.73 32.07
N THR A 245 6.35 6.39 32.66
CA THR A 245 6.99 7.17 33.72
C THR A 245 8.39 7.64 33.30
N SER A 246 8.93 8.66 33.96
CA SER A 246 10.29 9.13 33.76
C SER A 246 11.28 8.34 34.64
N ALA A 247 12.54 8.28 34.21
CA ALA A 247 13.65 7.90 35.06
C ALA A 247 13.95 9.02 36.09
N ALA A 248 15.02 8.89 36.84
CA ALA A 248 15.49 9.97 37.71
C ALA A 248 15.85 11.24 36.90
N PRO A 249 15.75 12.44 37.46
CA PRO A 249 16.09 13.66 36.73
C PRO A 249 17.52 13.62 36.18
N ALA A 250 17.76 14.28 35.07
CA ALA A 250 19.08 14.37 34.47
C ALA A 250 20.09 15.06 35.45
N ASP A 251 21.28 14.49 35.56
CA ASP A 251 22.39 15.05 36.33
C ASP A 251 23.68 14.85 35.52
N LEU A 252 24.10 15.88 34.82
CA LEU A 252 25.29 15.84 33.97
C LEU A 252 26.63 15.68 34.74
N THR A 253 26.59 15.74 36.06
CA THR A 253 27.77 15.45 36.92
C THR A 253 27.94 13.96 37.20
N ARG A 254 26.92 13.14 36.83
CA ARG A 254 26.87 11.70 37.11
C ARG A 254 26.49 10.90 35.88
N VAL A 255 27.07 9.73 35.77
CA VAL A 255 26.66 8.72 34.80
C VAL A 255 25.77 7.71 35.53
N ALA A 256 24.56 7.48 34.99
CA ALA A 256 23.66 6.50 35.57
C ALA A 256 24.25 5.08 35.41
N ALA A 257 24.32 4.34 36.54
CA ALA A 257 24.92 3.00 36.55
C ALA A 257 24.07 1.95 35.80
N ILE A 258 22.73 2.10 35.80
CA ILE A 258 21.79 1.20 35.15
C ILE A 258 20.67 2.04 34.51
N LEU A 259 20.38 1.79 33.24
CA LEU A 259 19.28 2.42 32.49
C LEU A 259 18.44 1.33 31.83
N ALA A 260 17.11 1.42 31.98
CA ALA A 260 16.16 0.62 31.21
C ALA A 260 15.96 1.26 29.84
N LEU A 261 16.78 0.84 28.87
CA LEU A 261 16.74 1.40 27.52
C LEU A 261 15.47 0.98 26.78
N ASP A 262 15.00 1.88 25.95
CA ASP A 262 13.98 1.58 24.96
C ASP A 262 14.52 0.58 23.92
N TRP A 263 13.68 -0.39 23.55
CA TRP A 263 14.05 -1.47 22.63
C TRP A 263 14.26 -1.00 21.18
N PHE A 264 13.75 0.15 20.79
CA PHE A 264 13.75 0.63 19.41
C PHE A 264 14.52 1.94 19.22
N TYR A 265 14.09 3.03 19.86
CA TYR A 265 14.69 4.35 19.64
C TYR A 265 16.09 4.48 20.24
N LEU A 266 16.32 3.87 21.39
CA LEU A 266 17.61 3.96 22.11
C LEU A 266 18.52 2.74 21.90
N ALA A 267 18.03 1.67 21.31
CA ALA A 267 18.85 0.50 20.98
C ALA A 267 20.07 0.81 20.08
N PRO A 268 20.00 1.73 19.08
CA PRO A 268 21.17 2.12 18.31
C PRO A 268 22.32 2.70 19.16
N HIS A 269 22.00 3.47 20.21
CA HIS A 269 23.02 4.03 21.11
C HIS A 269 23.70 2.92 21.93
N ALA A 270 22.95 1.94 22.43
CA ALA A 270 23.54 0.79 23.09
C ALA A 270 24.47 0.01 22.14
N LEU A 271 24.03 -0.24 20.90
CA LEU A 271 24.87 -0.88 19.89
C LEU A 271 26.16 -0.09 19.61
N MET A 272 26.09 1.24 19.59
CA MET A 272 27.25 2.12 19.42
C MET A 272 28.30 1.91 20.52
N TYR A 273 27.85 1.87 21.76
CA TYR A 273 28.79 1.67 22.90
C TYR A 273 29.34 0.24 22.99
N GLU A 274 28.60 -0.76 22.55
CA GLU A 274 29.08 -2.14 22.47
C GLU A 274 30.04 -2.37 21.28
N THR A 275 30.02 -1.48 20.29
CA THR A 275 30.84 -1.61 19.07
C THR A 275 31.71 -0.37 18.82
N SER A 276 31.22 0.59 18.07
CA SER A 276 31.81 1.93 17.87
C SER A 276 30.83 2.84 17.11
N GLU A 277 31.08 4.15 17.18
CA GLU A 277 30.36 5.18 16.42
C GLU A 277 30.50 4.93 14.92
N THR A 278 31.68 4.53 14.44
CA THR A 278 31.94 4.19 13.04
C THR A 278 31.08 3.01 12.58
N THR A 279 30.96 1.96 13.41
CA THR A 279 30.13 0.81 13.12
C THR A 279 28.67 1.22 12.96
N LEU A 280 28.14 2.06 13.84
CA LEU A 280 26.78 2.56 13.75
C LEU A 280 26.56 3.39 12.47
N TRP A 281 27.54 4.25 12.10
CA TRP A 281 27.48 4.99 10.82
C TRP A 281 27.49 4.06 9.61
N LEU A 282 28.30 3.01 9.61
CA LEU A 282 28.33 2.03 8.52
C LEU A 282 26.99 1.29 8.38
N ILE A 283 26.38 0.91 9.51
CA ILE A 283 25.05 0.27 9.51
C ILE A 283 23.98 1.26 8.99
N ALA A 284 23.98 2.49 9.49
CA ALA A 284 23.02 3.51 9.11
C ALA A 284 23.15 3.90 7.63
N ALA A 285 24.35 4.24 7.19
CA ALA A 285 24.63 4.62 5.80
C ALA A 285 24.46 3.42 4.85
N GLY A 286 24.98 2.24 5.21
CA GLY A 286 24.84 1.02 4.42
C GLY A 286 23.39 0.57 4.26
N GLY A 287 22.62 0.59 5.35
CA GLY A 287 21.18 0.28 5.31
C GLY A 287 20.40 1.29 4.48
N THR A 288 20.68 2.58 4.62
CA THR A 288 20.07 3.64 3.83
C THR A 288 20.40 3.49 2.34
N LEU A 289 21.67 3.24 2.02
CA LEU A 289 22.11 3.02 0.64
C LEU A 289 21.47 1.77 0.05
N LEU A 290 21.38 0.68 0.81
CA LEU A 290 20.71 -0.55 0.37
C LEU A 290 19.25 -0.28 0.04
N LEU A 291 18.51 0.40 0.92
CA LEU A 291 17.11 0.78 0.67
C LEU A 291 16.98 1.70 -0.56
N ALA A 292 17.86 2.69 -0.69
CA ALA A 292 17.85 3.61 -1.82
C ALA A 292 18.18 2.94 -3.16
N LEU A 293 19.02 1.90 -3.16
CA LEU A 293 19.41 1.17 -4.36
C LEU A 293 18.44 0.03 -4.74
N CYS A 294 17.53 -0.38 -3.85
CA CYS A 294 16.55 -1.44 -4.13
C CYS A 294 15.83 -1.28 -5.48
N PRO A 295 15.37 -0.09 -5.92
CA PRO A 295 14.70 0.07 -7.21
C PRO A 295 15.58 -0.32 -8.40
N LEU A 296 16.90 -0.18 -8.30
CA LEU A 296 17.86 -0.57 -9.35
C LEU A 296 18.01 -2.10 -9.45
N LEU A 297 17.73 -2.83 -8.37
CA LEU A 297 17.75 -4.29 -8.34
C LEU A 297 16.50 -4.91 -8.98
N SER A 298 15.51 -4.09 -9.30
CA SER A 298 14.27 -4.55 -9.91
C SER A 298 14.46 -4.86 -11.38
N HIS A 299 14.39 -6.15 -11.74
CA HIS A 299 14.41 -6.64 -13.12
C HIS A 299 13.01 -6.63 -13.77
N ALA A 300 12.04 -5.94 -13.17
CA ALA A 300 10.70 -5.85 -13.74
C ALA A 300 10.76 -5.16 -15.11
N PRO A 301 10.26 -5.76 -16.19
CA PRO A 301 10.21 -5.11 -17.49
C PRO A 301 9.39 -3.82 -17.38
N ARG A 302 9.83 -2.78 -18.08
CA ARG A 302 9.12 -1.50 -18.08
C ARG A 302 7.69 -1.74 -18.58
N ALA A 303 6.69 -1.41 -17.77
CA ALA A 303 5.30 -1.57 -18.14
C ALA A 303 5.01 -0.79 -19.42
N MET A 304 4.34 -1.42 -20.39
CA MET A 304 3.89 -0.71 -21.58
C MET A 304 2.80 0.28 -21.19
N THR A 305 2.89 1.50 -21.70
CA THR A 305 1.91 2.55 -21.43
C THR A 305 0.62 2.34 -22.23
N ALA A 306 -0.50 2.75 -21.65
CA ALA A 306 -1.76 2.80 -22.37
C ALA A 306 -1.64 3.78 -23.56
N ARG A 307 -2.25 3.43 -24.68
CA ARG A 307 -2.30 4.27 -25.88
C ARG A 307 -3.70 4.81 -26.08
N VAL A 308 -3.81 6.09 -26.39
CA VAL A 308 -5.07 6.74 -26.73
C VAL A 308 -5.21 6.82 -28.24
N ASP A 309 -6.38 6.47 -28.75
CA ASP A 309 -6.78 6.69 -30.12
C ASP A 309 -7.73 7.91 -30.18
N ALA A 310 -7.26 8.99 -30.78
CA ALA A 310 -8.00 10.25 -30.85
C ALA A 310 -9.34 10.11 -31.60
N GLY A 311 -9.40 9.27 -32.63
CA GLY A 311 -10.61 9.05 -33.41
C GLY A 311 -11.73 8.33 -32.64
N ASN A 312 -11.38 7.51 -31.65
CA ASN A 312 -12.31 6.74 -30.84
C ASN A 312 -12.45 7.27 -29.39
N CYS A 313 -11.69 8.29 -28.98
CA CYS A 313 -11.81 8.95 -27.70
C CYS A 313 -12.92 10.00 -27.74
N ASN A 314 -13.92 9.87 -26.88
CA ASN A 314 -15.03 10.83 -26.78
C ASN A 314 -14.92 11.82 -25.61
N GLY A 315 -13.75 11.88 -24.94
CA GLY A 315 -13.52 12.81 -23.85
C GLY A 315 -14.34 12.57 -22.56
N CYS A 316 -14.89 11.38 -22.35
CA CYS A 316 -15.82 11.09 -21.25
C CYS A 316 -15.18 11.08 -19.83
N ARG A 317 -13.88 11.30 -19.71
CA ARG A 317 -13.10 11.38 -18.46
C ARG A 317 -13.12 10.11 -17.58
N ARG A 318 -13.76 9.00 -17.96
CA ARG A 318 -13.83 7.77 -17.14
C ARG A 318 -12.45 7.18 -16.89
N CYS A 319 -11.59 7.09 -17.90
CA CYS A 319 -10.22 6.62 -17.76
C CYS A 319 -9.38 7.52 -16.85
N PHE A 320 -9.62 8.83 -16.87
CA PHE A 320 -9.01 9.80 -15.96
C PHE A 320 -9.44 9.54 -14.51
N ALA A 321 -10.74 9.43 -14.26
CA ALA A 321 -11.30 9.21 -12.92
C ALA A 321 -10.90 7.86 -12.30
N ASP A 322 -10.72 6.83 -13.14
CA ASP A 322 -10.41 5.47 -12.70
C ASP A 322 -8.92 5.17 -12.59
N CYS A 323 -8.04 6.06 -13.06
CA CYS A 323 -6.59 5.83 -13.01
C CYS A 323 -6.06 5.86 -11.58
N PRO A 324 -5.51 4.76 -11.02
CA PRO A 324 -5.03 4.71 -9.63
C PRO A 324 -3.78 5.55 -9.37
N TYR A 325 -3.11 6.02 -10.42
CA TYR A 325 -1.80 6.68 -10.35
C TYR A 325 -1.80 8.09 -10.94
N GLY A 326 -2.98 8.64 -11.26
CA GLY A 326 -3.08 9.98 -11.84
C GLY A 326 -2.32 10.13 -13.17
N ALA A 327 -2.12 9.02 -13.89
CA ALA A 327 -1.32 8.99 -15.13
C ALA A 327 -2.07 9.56 -16.36
N ILE A 328 -3.32 9.94 -16.22
CA ILE A 328 -4.14 10.43 -17.33
C ILE A 328 -4.54 11.88 -17.05
N SER A 329 -4.30 12.76 -17.99
CA SER A 329 -4.80 14.13 -18.03
C SER A 329 -5.77 14.30 -19.18
N MET A 330 -6.61 15.32 -19.10
CA MET A 330 -7.51 15.68 -20.19
C MET A 330 -6.99 16.98 -20.83
N GLN A 331 -6.88 16.99 -22.16
CA GLN A 331 -6.41 18.14 -22.95
C GLN A 331 -7.43 18.45 -24.04
N PRO A 332 -7.45 19.68 -24.59
CA PRO A 332 -8.29 20.00 -25.74
C PRO A 332 -8.07 19.02 -26.89
N HIS A 333 -9.15 18.62 -27.55
CA HIS A 333 -9.05 17.66 -28.65
C HIS A 333 -8.37 18.30 -29.87
N PRO A 334 -7.40 17.64 -30.53
CA PRO A 334 -6.59 18.23 -31.60
C PRO A 334 -7.35 18.56 -32.88
N ASP A 335 -8.56 18.02 -33.06
CA ASP A 335 -9.41 18.31 -34.21
C ASP A 335 -10.19 19.64 -34.11
N GLY A 336 -9.89 20.45 -33.09
CA GLY A 336 -10.45 21.79 -32.92
C GLY A 336 -11.92 21.87 -32.50
N ARG A 337 -12.55 20.74 -32.15
CA ARG A 337 -13.93 20.74 -31.64
C ARG A 337 -14.02 21.47 -30.30
N ILE A 338 -14.81 22.54 -30.26
CA ILE A 338 -14.99 23.36 -29.06
C ILE A 338 -15.58 22.50 -27.93
N GLY A 339 -14.90 22.51 -26.77
CA GLY A 339 -15.34 21.75 -25.59
C GLY A 339 -15.06 20.25 -25.63
N ALA A 340 -14.50 19.73 -26.72
CA ALA A 340 -14.09 18.33 -26.80
C ALA A 340 -12.71 18.14 -26.15
N GLU A 341 -12.57 17.06 -25.38
CA GLU A 341 -11.33 16.71 -24.70
C GLU A 341 -10.77 15.38 -25.19
N LEU A 342 -9.47 15.24 -25.11
CA LEU A 342 -8.73 14.02 -25.39
C LEU A 342 -7.99 13.58 -24.13
N ALA A 343 -8.06 12.30 -23.81
CA ALA A 343 -7.21 11.72 -22.75
C ALA A 343 -5.75 11.65 -23.20
N VAL A 344 -4.83 12.10 -22.36
CA VAL A 344 -3.39 12.02 -22.60
C VAL A 344 -2.74 11.25 -21.46
N VAL A 345 -1.96 10.23 -21.79
CA VAL A 345 -1.29 9.36 -20.82
C VAL A 345 0.14 9.83 -20.57
N SER A 346 0.49 10.04 -19.30
CA SER A 346 1.88 10.26 -18.88
C SER A 346 2.60 8.90 -18.77
N PRO A 347 3.61 8.62 -19.60
CA PRO A 347 4.32 7.34 -19.57
C PRO A 347 5.04 7.07 -18.24
N GLU A 348 5.47 8.11 -17.56
CA GLU A 348 6.23 8.03 -16.31
C GLU A 348 5.37 7.60 -15.12
N LEU A 349 4.05 7.89 -15.17
CA LEU A 349 3.10 7.56 -14.14
C LEU A 349 2.29 6.30 -14.45
N CYS A 350 2.28 5.87 -15.72
CA CYS A 350 1.47 4.73 -16.15
C CYS A 350 2.04 3.41 -15.63
N ALA A 351 1.22 2.70 -14.85
CA ALA A 351 1.57 1.38 -14.30
C ALA A 351 1.30 0.22 -15.27
N GLY A 352 0.72 0.46 -16.44
CA GLY A 352 0.40 -0.60 -17.41
C GLY A 352 -0.71 -1.56 -16.98
N CYS A 353 -1.59 -1.15 -16.06
CA CYS A 353 -2.60 -2.03 -15.43
C CYS A 353 -3.83 -2.32 -16.30
N GLY A 354 -4.14 -1.47 -17.28
CA GLY A 354 -5.31 -1.62 -18.17
C GLY A 354 -6.66 -1.19 -17.58
N ILE A 355 -6.70 -0.66 -16.35
CA ILE A 355 -7.97 -0.21 -15.72
C ILE A 355 -8.67 0.84 -16.60
N CYS A 356 -7.92 1.70 -17.27
CA CYS A 356 -8.42 2.70 -18.20
C CYS A 356 -9.12 2.09 -19.41
N ALA A 357 -8.61 0.98 -19.94
CA ALA A 357 -9.26 0.23 -21.02
C ALA A 357 -10.61 -0.38 -20.56
N GLY A 358 -10.63 -0.93 -19.33
CA GLY A 358 -11.86 -1.42 -18.70
C GLY A 358 -12.89 -0.33 -18.41
N ALA A 359 -12.45 0.92 -18.20
CA ALA A 359 -13.30 2.08 -17.98
C ALA A 359 -13.84 2.71 -19.28
N CYS A 360 -13.23 2.39 -20.42
CA CYS A 360 -13.57 3.04 -21.67
C CYS A 360 -14.89 2.51 -22.25
N PRO A 361 -15.88 3.38 -22.54
CA PRO A 361 -17.16 2.93 -23.12
C PRO A 361 -17.02 2.37 -24.53
N SER A 362 -15.94 2.71 -25.26
CA SER A 362 -15.67 2.12 -26.58
C SER A 362 -15.06 0.72 -26.50
N SER A 363 -14.63 0.25 -25.31
CA SER A 363 -14.12 -1.10 -25.06
C SER A 363 -15.25 -2.11 -24.95
N THR A 364 -16.00 -2.29 -26.06
CA THR A 364 -17.13 -3.22 -26.11
C THR A 364 -16.94 -4.28 -27.19
N PRO A 365 -17.10 -5.58 -26.87
CA PRO A 365 -16.93 -6.66 -27.82
C PRO A 365 -18.06 -6.74 -28.86
N PHE A 366 -19.18 -6.01 -28.65
CA PHE A 366 -20.34 -6.02 -29.50
C PHE A 366 -20.23 -5.18 -30.79
N ARG A 367 -19.13 -4.38 -30.93
CA ARG A 367 -18.92 -3.65 -32.18
C ARG A 367 -18.61 -4.63 -33.31
N SER A 368 -19.47 -4.61 -34.36
CA SER A 368 -19.33 -5.44 -35.56
C SER A 368 -18.27 -4.87 -36.52
N VAL A 369 -17.12 -4.51 -36.02
CA VAL A 369 -15.99 -4.02 -36.81
C VAL A 369 -14.95 -5.11 -36.97
N ARG A 370 -14.31 -5.16 -38.15
CA ARG A 370 -13.24 -6.13 -38.41
C ARG A 370 -12.08 -5.93 -37.43
N GLU A 371 -11.72 -4.70 -37.15
CA GLU A 371 -10.67 -4.31 -36.21
C GLU A 371 -11.28 -3.49 -35.09
N LEU A 372 -11.19 -3.99 -33.85
CA LEU A 372 -11.72 -3.32 -32.67
C LEU A 372 -10.68 -2.35 -32.13
N VAL A 373 -10.84 -1.06 -32.48
CA VAL A 373 -10.04 0.03 -31.90
C VAL A 373 -10.88 0.74 -30.84
N THR A 374 -10.30 0.95 -29.68
CA THR A 374 -10.93 1.61 -28.53
C THR A 374 -10.30 2.98 -28.27
N GLY A 375 -10.99 3.87 -27.54
CA GLY A 375 -10.49 5.22 -27.26
C GLY A 375 -9.22 5.24 -26.40
N ILE A 376 -9.00 4.21 -25.57
CA ILE A 376 -7.76 3.96 -24.82
C ILE A 376 -7.56 2.47 -24.64
N ASP A 377 -6.36 1.98 -24.89
CA ASP A 377 -6.06 0.54 -24.86
C ASP A 377 -4.66 0.24 -24.35
N MET A 378 -4.41 -1.03 -24.04
CA MET A 378 -3.12 -1.54 -23.58
C MET A 378 -2.39 -2.27 -24.72
N LEU A 379 -1.14 -1.88 -25.00
CA LEU A 379 -0.37 -2.49 -26.08
C LEU A 379 -0.04 -3.98 -25.82
N GLN A 380 0.19 -4.37 -24.56
CA GLN A 380 0.52 -5.75 -24.19
C GLN A 380 -0.69 -6.70 -24.19
N LEU A 381 -1.91 -6.19 -24.03
CA LEU A 381 -3.15 -6.96 -24.12
C LEU A 381 -4.29 -6.04 -24.61
N PRO A 382 -4.34 -5.77 -25.93
CA PRO A 382 -5.40 -4.97 -26.51
C PRO A 382 -6.80 -5.60 -26.33
N VAL A 383 -7.82 -4.78 -26.25
CA VAL A 383 -9.22 -5.21 -26.11
C VAL A 383 -9.64 -6.09 -27.31
N ALA A 384 -9.07 -5.85 -28.50
CA ALA A 384 -9.28 -6.70 -29.67
C ALA A 384 -8.76 -8.13 -29.44
N VAL A 385 -7.56 -8.28 -28.86
CA VAL A 385 -6.97 -9.57 -28.51
C VAL A 385 -7.79 -10.25 -27.40
N LEU A 386 -8.24 -9.47 -26.41
CA LEU A 386 -9.10 -9.99 -25.36
C LEU A 386 -10.41 -10.55 -25.92
N ARG A 387 -11.01 -9.86 -26.92
CA ARG A 387 -12.20 -10.36 -27.63
C ARG A 387 -11.93 -11.65 -28.40
N ALA A 388 -10.81 -11.73 -29.11
CA ALA A 388 -10.43 -12.93 -29.85
C ALA A 388 -10.25 -14.13 -28.89
N ARG A 389 -9.47 -13.97 -27.83
CA ARG A 389 -9.26 -15.02 -26.80
C ARG A 389 -10.58 -15.49 -26.18
N LEU A 390 -11.49 -14.56 -25.84
CA LEU A 390 -12.80 -14.94 -25.30
C LEU A 390 -13.62 -15.77 -26.30
N ARG A 391 -13.57 -15.44 -27.58
CA ARG A 391 -14.27 -16.22 -28.63
C ARG A 391 -13.68 -17.60 -28.78
N ASP A 392 -12.35 -17.70 -28.85
CA ASP A 392 -11.64 -18.98 -28.96
C ASP A 392 -11.97 -19.89 -27.75
N GLU A 393 -12.01 -19.33 -26.53
CA GLU A 393 -12.41 -20.07 -25.33
C GLU A 393 -13.86 -20.56 -25.40
N LEU A 394 -14.79 -19.70 -25.83
CA LEU A 394 -16.20 -20.07 -25.96
C LEU A 394 -16.43 -21.19 -27.01
N GLU A 395 -15.67 -21.19 -28.10
CA GLU A 395 -15.71 -22.22 -29.14
C GLU A 395 -15.17 -23.57 -28.65
N GLN A 396 -14.20 -23.56 -27.72
CA GLN A 396 -13.63 -24.77 -27.15
C GLN A 396 -14.47 -25.41 -26.04
N LEU A 397 -15.45 -24.69 -25.50
CA LEU A 397 -16.35 -25.22 -24.47
C LEU A 397 -17.37 -26.18 -25.08
N THR A 398 -17.21 -27.47 -24.85
CA THR A 398 -18.07 -28.54 -25.41
C THR A 398 -18.99 -29.18 -24.38
N ALA A 399 -18.75 -28.94 -23.08
CA ALA A 399 -19.55 -29.52 -22.01
C ALA A 399 -20.94 -28.86 -21.87
N ALA A 400 -21.83 -29.52 -21.14
CA ALA A 400 -23.21 -29.05 -20.90
C ALA A 400 -23.23 -27.77 -20.05
N ALA A 401 -22.32 -27.61 -19.09
CA ALA A 401 -22.14 -26.38 -18.34
C ALA A 401 -20.90 -25.65 -18.87
N ARG A 402 -21.08 -24.45 -19.42
CA ARG A 402 -20.02 -23.65 -20.04
C ARG A 402 -19.72 -22.45 -19.18
N ILE A 403 -18.58 -22.45 -18.53
CA ILE A 403 -18.19 -21.37 -17.63
C ILE A 403 -16.94 -20.67 -18.15
N VAL A 404 -16.93 -19.34 -18.11
CA VAL A 404 -15.76 -18.52 -18.46
C VAL A 404 -15.19 -17.89 -17.18
N VAL A 405 -13.88 -18.06 -16.98
CA VAL A 405 -13.12 -17.45 -15.87
C VAL A 405 -12.26 -16.33 -16.43
N PHE A 406 -12.50 -15.09 -16.00
CA PHE A 406 -11.60 -13.98 -16.23
C PHE A 406 -10.64 -13.86 -15.03
N GLY A 407 -9.35 -14.13 -15.23
CA GLY A 407 -8.35 -14.19 -14.18
C GLY A 407 -7.39 -13.01 -14.20
N CYS A 408 -7.15 -12.39 -13.03
CA CYS A 408 -6.07 -11.41 -12.86
C CYS A 408 -4.72 -12.13 -12.75
N VAL A 409 -3.71 -11.75 -13.54
CA VAL A 409 -2.35 -12.35 -13.49
C VAL A 409 -1.64 -12.20 -12.14
N HIS A 410 -2.11 -11.30 -11.30
CA HIS A 410 -1.61 -11.10 -9.93
C HIS A 410 -2.40 -11.88 -8.87
N GLY A 411 -3.54 -12.48 -9.23
CA GLY A 411 -4.37 -13.32 -8.38
C GLY A 411 -3.97 -14.79 -8.42
N ALA A 412 -4.96 -15.68 -8.24
CA ALA A 412 -4.77 -17.12 -8.32
C ALA A 412 -4.36 -17.58 -9.73
N ASP A 413 -3.64 -18.68 -9.79
CA ASP A 413 -3.32 -19.35 -11.06
C ASP A 413 -4.59 -20.04 -11.61
N VAL A 414 -5.32 -19.30 -12.43
CA VAL A 414 -6.58 -19.77 -13.01
C VAL A 414 -6.37 -20.68 -14.22
N GLU A 415 -5.16 -20.74 -14.81
CA GLU A 415 -4.89 -21.62 -15.94
C GLU A 415 -5.07 -23.10 -15.56
N ALA A 416 -4.78 -23.45 -14.32
CA ALA A 416 -5.01 -24.77 -13.77
C ALA A 416 -6.49 -25.20 -13.73
N LEU A 417 -7.44 -24.26 -13.94
CA LEU A 417 -8.88 -24.53 -13.95
C LEU A 417 -9.41 -24.84 -15.36
N ARG A 418 -8.59 -24.64 -16.39
CA ARG A 418 -8.96 -24.87 -17.80
C ARG A 418 -9.39 -26.31 -18.03
N SER A 419 -10.55 -26.49 -18.63
CA SER A 419 -11.14 -27.81 -18.89
C SER A 419 -12.20 -27.72 -20.00
N VAL A 420 -12.82 -28.83 -20.38
CA VAL A 420 -13.87 -28.87 -21.40
C VAL A 420 -15.13 -28.07 -21.03
N ASP A 421 -15.32 -27.77 -19.77
CA ASP A 421 -16.45 -26.98 -19.24
C ASP A 421 -16.01 -25.58 -18.75
N THR A 422 -14.72 -25.30 -18.68
CA THR A 422 -14.20 -24.05 -18.09
C THR A 422 -13.14 -23.44 -18.99
N GLY A 423 -13.49 -22.34 -19.64
CA GLY A 423 -12.57 -21.48 -20.41
C GLY A 423 -11.91 -20.42 -19.55
N VAL A 424 -10.66 -20.08 -19.85
CA VAL A 424 -9.87 -19.13 -19.05
C VAL A 424 -9.34 -18.01 -19.91
N VAL A 425 -9.59 -16.76 -19.47
CA VAL A 425 -9.10 -15.54 -20.12
C VAL A 425 -8.29 -14.72 -19.11
N LEU A 426 -6.98 -14.63 -19.31
CA LEU A 426 -6.11 -13.84 -18.45
C LEU A 426 -6.19 -12.35 -18.75
N LEU A 427 -6.19 -11.55 -17.68
CA LEU A 427 -6.21 -10.09 -17.67
C LEU A 427 -4.95 -9.55 -16.98
N LEU A 428 -4.44 -8.39 -17.41
CA LEU A 428 -3.37 -7.68 -16.71
C LEU A 428 -3.78 -7.33 -15.27
N CYS A 429 -5.03 -6.93 -15.11
CA CYS A 429 -5.70 -6.66 -13.84
C CYS A 429 -7.19 -6.93 -14.03
N ALA A 430 -7.89 -7.37 -12.99
CA ALA A 430 -9.35 -7.50 -13.04
C ALA A 430 -10.03 -6.21 -13.54
N GLY A 431 -9.49 -5.04 -13.17
CA GLY A 431 -10.00 -3.74 -13.61
C GLY A 431 -9.88 -3.45 -15.12
N GLN A 432 -9.12 -4.26 -15.86
CA GLN A 432 -9.07 -4.19 -17.33
C GLN A 432 -10.36 -4.73 -17.97
N LEU A 433 -11.13 -5.56 -17.26
CA LEU A 433 -12.34 -6.20 -17.80
C LEU A 433 -13.46 -5.17 -17.98
N PRO A 434 -13.87 -4.84 -19.23
CA PRO A 434 -15.10 -4.09 -19.44
C PRO A 434 -16.32 -4.98 -19.12
N PRO A 435 -17.34 -4.50 -18.39
CA PRO A 435 -18.53 -5.31 -18.07
C PRO A 435 -19.24 -5.90 -19.31
N ALA A 436 -19.15 -5.22 -20.45
CA ALA A 436 -19.69 -5.70 -21.72
C ALA A 436 -19.09 -7.06 -22.16
N PHE A 437 -17.90 -7.44 -21.71
CA PHE A 437 -17.31 -8.75 -22.00
C PHE A 437 -18.00 -9.87 -21.22
N VAL A 438 -18.43 -9.59 -20.00
CA VAL A 438 -19.25 -10.52 -19.21
C VAL A 438 -20.59 -10.77 -19.90
N GLU A 439 -21.24 -9.69 -20.38
CA GLU A 439 -22.49 -9.79 -21.15
C GLU A 439 -22.28 -10.55 -22.46
N TYR A 440 -21.15 -10.31 -23.12
CA TYR A 440 -20.81 -10.99 -24.37
C TYR A 440 -20.64 -12.49 -24.16
N ALA A 441 -19.91 -12.92 -23.14
CA ALA A 441 -19.73 -14.33 -22.81
C ALA A 441 -21.07 -15.04 -22.58
N LEU A 442 -21.96 -14.43 -21.75
CA LEU A 442 -23.28 -15.00 -21.47
C LEU A 442 -24.18 -15.08 -22.73
N ARG A 443 -24.12 -14.09 -23.64
CA ARG A 443 -24.87 -14.10 -24.87
C ARG A 443 -24.35 -15.09 -25.93
N HIS A 444 -23.07 -15.46 -25.85
CA HIS A 444 -22.43 -16.37 -26.80
C HIS A 444 -22.23 -17.78 -26.21
N GLY A 445 -23.08 -18.16 -25.25
CA GLY A 445 -23.24 -19.53 -24.82
C GLY A 445 -22.56 -19.91 -23.51
N ALA A 446 -21.94 -18.99 -22.79
CA ALA A 446 -21.55 -19.24 -21.42
C ALA A 446 -22.78 -19.29 -20.50
N ASP A 447 -22.89 -20.32 -19.66
CA ASP A 447 -23.92 -20.45 -18.64
C ASP A 447 -23.54 -19.68 -17.34
N GLY A 448 -22.24 -19.40 -17.15
CA GLY A 448 -21.74 -18.65 -16.02
C GLY A 448 -20.42 -17.94 -16.30
N VAL A 449 -20.17 -16.89 -15.55
CA VAL A 449 -18.92 -16.12 -15.60
C VAL A 449 -18.37 -15.96 -14.18
N VAL A 450 -17.08 -16.28 -14.01
CA VAL A 450 -16.33 -16.01 -12.79
C VAL A 450 -15.27 -14.95 -13.06
N VAL A 451 -15.22 -13.92 -12.22
CA VAL A 451 -14.15 -12.93 -12.24
C VAL A 451 -13.24 -13.18 -11.04
N ALA A 452 -12.10 -13.76 -11.30
CA ALA A 452 -11.07 -14.06 -10.30
C ALA A 452 -10.14 -12.87 -10.14
N ALA A 453 -10.28 -12.15 -9.04
CA ALA A 453 -9.48 -10.97 -8.71
C ALA A 453 -8.56 -11.24 -7.51
N CYS A 454 -7.44 -10.50 -7.43
CA CYS A 454 -6.69 -10.44 -6.18
C CYS A 454 -7.55 -9.84 -5.06
N PRO A 455 -7.25 -10.13 -3.77
CA PRO A 455 -7.92 -9.50 -2.64
C PRO A 455 -7.95 -7.97 -2.80
N GLU A 456 -9.06 -7.34 -2.43
CA GLU A 456 -9.26 -5.90 -2.65
C GLU A 456 -8.15 -5.09 -1.98
N ASP A 457 -7.84 -5.43 -0.72
CA ASP A 457 -6.79 -4.77 0.07
C ASP A 457 -5.36 -5.20 -0.31
N GLY A 458 -5.21 -6.32 -1.03
CA GLY A 458 -3.94 -6.82 -1.60
C GLY A 458 -3.79 -6.60 -3.10
N CYS A 459 -4.66 -5.79 -3.72
CA CYS A 459 -4.66 -5.61 -5.17
C CYS A 459 -3.35 -5.00 -5.67
N ALA A 460 -2.68 -5.67 -6.63
CA ALA A 460 -1.40 -5.24 -7.17
C ALA A 460 -1.43 -3.82 -7.75
N TYR A 461 -2.56 -3.39 -8.30
CA TYR A 461 -2.78 -2.06 -8.82
C TYR A 461 -3.79 -1.26 -7.98
N ARG A 462 -3.92 -1.58 -6.69
CA ARG A 462 -4.74 -0.90 -5.68
C ARG A 462 -6.26 -0.95 -5.95
N LEU A 463 -6.73 -0.30 -6.98
CA LEU A 463 -8.16 -0.07 -7.22
C LEU A 463 -8.80 -1.02 -8.22
N GLY A 464 -8.02 -1.88 -8.90
CA GLY A 464 -8.53 -2.72 -9.98
C GLY A 464 -9.62 -3.70 -9.54
N ALA A 465 -9.42 -4.42 -8.44
CA ALA A 465 -10.42 -5.35 -7.91
C ALA A 465 -11.68 -4.61 -7.43
N ARG A 466 -11.51 -3.48 -6.74
CA ARG A 466 -12.59 -2.63 -6.25
C ARG A 466 -13.43 -2.05 -7.40
N TRP A 467 -12.79 -1.46 -8.42
CA TRP A 467 -13.50 -0.90 -9.57
C TRP A 467 -14.26 -1.97 -10.36
N THR A 468 -13.69 -3.18 -10.48
CA THR A 468 -14.39 -4.31 -11.12
C THR A 468 -15.64 -4.69 -10.36
N ARG A 469 -15.55 -4.82 -9.03
CA ARG A 469 -16.73 -5.09 -8.19
C ARG A 469 -17.81 -4.04 -8.36
N GLU A 470 -17.45 -2.76 -8.26
CA GLU A 470 -18.39 -1.65 -8.37
C GLU A 470 -19.06 -1.61 -9.74
N ARG A 471 -18.32 -1.90 -10.83
CA ARG A 471 -18.88 -2.01 -12.18
C ARG A 471 -19.84 -3.19 -12.33
N LEU A 472 -19.53 -4.34 -11.72
CA LEU A 472 -20.42 -5.52 -11.76
C LEU A 472 -21.68 -5.30 -10.92
N LEU A 473 -21.60 -4.57 -9.82
CA LEU A 473 -22.73 -4.23 -8.96
C LEU A 473 -23.59 -3.07 -9.50
N GLY A 474 -23.10 -2.31 -10.48
CA GLY A 474 -23.79 -1.15 -11.03
C GLY A 474 -23.52 0.16 -10.30
N GLU A 475 -22.49 0.19 -9.45
CA GLU A 475 -22.09 1.33 -8.62
C GLU A 475 -21.09 2.28 -9.33
N ARG A 476 -20.51 1.81 -10.46
CA ARG A 476 -19.50 2.54 -11.24
C ARG A 476 -19.67 2.32 -12.74
N GLU A 477 -19.53 3.39 -13.49
CA GLU A 477 -19.55 3.35 -14.96
C GLU A 477 -18.18 2.95 -15.57
N PRO A 478 -18.17 2.18 -16.69
CA PRO A 478 -19.31 1.50 -17.28
C PRO A 478 -19.73 0.33 -16.41
N HIS A 479 -21.03 0.08 -16.30
CA HIS A 479 -21.56 -1.00 -15.46
C HIS A 479 -22.22 -2.13 -16.25
N LEU A 480 -22.39 -3.27 -15.59
CA LEU A 480 -23.13 -4.41 -16.10
C LEU A 480 -24.60 -4.01 -16.28
N ARG A 481 -25.17 -4.23 -17.45
CA ARG A 481 -26.55 -3.85 -17.75
C ARG A 481 -27.55 -4.63 -16.89
N ALA A 482 -28.67 -4.00 -16.55
CA ALA A 482 -29.69 -4.61 -15.70
C ALA A 482 -30.29 -5.92 -16.26
N ARG A 483 -30.23 -6.10 -17.59
CA ARG A 483 -30.69 -7.31 -18.28
C ARG A 483 -29.73 -8.49 -18.22
N ALA A 484 -28.50 -8.27 -17.81
CA ALA A 484 -27.54 -9.36 -17.60
C ALA A 484 -28.00 -10.22 -16.42
N ALA A 485 -27.92 -11.54 -16.58
CA ALA A 485 -28.26 -12.48 -15.51
C ALA A 485 -27.20 -12.41 -14.40
N ARG A 486 -27.36 -11.50 -13.46
CA ARG A 486 -26.41 -11.30 -12.32
C ARG A 486 -26.24 -12.58 -11.50
N SER A 487 -27.24 -13.48 -11.49
CA SER A 487 -27.16 -14.79 -10.87
C SER A 487 -26.11 -15.71 -11.51
N ALA A 488 -25.79 -15.50 -12.79
CA ALA A 488 -24.76 -16.24 -13.53
C ALA A 488 -23.35 -15.64 -13.40
N VAL A 489 -23.18 -14.54 -12.65
CA VAL A 489 -21.88 -13.87 -12.49
C VAL A 489 -21.42 -13.99 -11.05
N ARG A 490 -20.16 -14.41 -10.85
CA ARG A 490 -19.52 -14.47 -9.54
C ARG A 490 -18.20 -13.71 -9.59
N MET A 491 -17.97 -12.84 -8.61
CA MET A 491 -16.67 -12.27 -8.37
C MET A 491 -16.04 -12.95 -7.15
N VAL A 492 -14.82 -13.44 -7.30
CA VAL A 492 -14.09 -14.18 -6.28
C VAL A 492 -12.76 -13.49 -6.02
N TYR A 493 -12.50 -13.19 -4.76
CA TYR A 493 -11.21 -12.69 -4.31
C TYR A 493 -10.33 -13.84 -3.89
N CYS A 494 -9.17 -13.99 -4.51
CA CYS A 494 -8.27 -15.11 -4.25
C CYS A 494 -6.81 -14.68 -4.36
N GLY A 495 -6.02 -15.11 -3.36
CA GLY A 495 -4.56 -15.08 -3.42
C GLY A 495 -4.04 -16.14 -4.39
N ARG A 496 -2.74 -16.11 -4.70
CA ARG A 496 -2.13 -17.00 -5.72
C ARG A 496 -2.38 -18.50 -5.51
N ARG A 497 -2.49 -18.94 -4.26
CA ARG A 497 -2.66 -20.37 -3.90
C ARG A 497 -4.06 -20.75 -3.47
N ASP A 498 -4.98 -19.79 -3.37
CA ASP A 498 -6.33 -20.07 -2.91
C ASP A 498 -7.26 -20.37 -4.08
N LEU A 499 -7.20 -21.60 -4.58
CA LEU A 499 -8.09 -22.09 -5.61
C LEU A 499 -9.44 -22.60 -5.04
N ARG A 500 -9.55 -22.77 -3.70
CA ARG A 500 -10.76 -23.37 -3.10
C ARG A 500 -12.00 -22.52 -3.31
N ALA A 501 -11.90 -21.21 -3.09
CA ALA A 501 -13.00 -20.28 -3.30
C ALA A 501 -13.43 -20.25 -4.77
N LEU A 502 -12.48 -20.33 -5.72
CA LEU A 502 -12.77 -20.43 -7.15
C LEU A 502 -13.46 -21.73 -7.50
N GLN A 503 -12.99 -22.87 -6.99
CA GLN A 503 -13.62 -24.17 -7.21
C GLN A 503 -15.04 -24.20 -6.65
N GLN A 504 -15.27 -23.61 -5.47
CA GLN A 504 -16.61 -23.48 -4.90
C GLN A 504 -17.52 -22.63 -5.78
N ALA A 505 -17.04 -21.51 -6.29
CA ALA A 505 -17.82 -20.65 -7.20
C ALA A 505 -18.16 -21.37 -8.50
N LEU A 506 -17.21 -22.10 -9.11
CA LEU A 506 -17.41 -22.91 -10.30
C LEU A 506 -18.45 -24.01 -10.05
N ASN A 507 -18.33 -24.76 -8.96
CA ASN A 507 -19.27 -25.81 -8.59
C ASN A 507 -20.68 -25.26 -8.34
N GLY A 508 -20.77 -24.07 -7.70
CA GLY A 508 -22.03 -23.37 -7.51
C GLY A 508 -22.71 -22.98 -8.82
N LEU A 509 -21.94 -22.49 -9.79
CA LEU A 509 -22.48 -22.17 -11.13
C LEU A 509 -22.85 -23.42 -11.91
N ARG A 510 -22.02 -24.49 -11.87
CA ARG A 510 -22.34 -25.79 -12.49
C ARG A 510 -23.65 -26.37 -11.96
N ALA A 511 -23.91 -26.23 -10.66
CA ALA A 511 -25.15 -26.73 -10.04
C ALA A 511 -26.40 -25.97 -10.50
N GLN A 512 -26.26 -24.71 -10.93
CA GLN A 512 -27.38 -23.88 -11.43
C GLN A 512 -27.79 -24.21 -12.86
N VAL A 513 -26.94 -24.92 -13.63
CA VAL A 513 -27.29 -25.35 -15.00
C VAL A 513 -28.34 -26.44 -14.94
N PRO A 514 -29.52 -26.28 -15.61
CA PRO A 514 -30.61 -27.24 -15.56
C PRO A 514 -30.19 -28.66 -15.96
N ALA A 515 -30.75 -29.69 -15.29
CA ALA A 515 -30.44 -31.09 -15.56
C ALA A 515 -30.72 -31.50 -17.03
N ALA A 516 -31.69 -30.88 -17.69
CA ALA A 516 -31.97 -31.09 -19.10
C ALA A 516 -30.81 -30.73 -20.04
N LYS A 517 -29.97 -29.73 -19.68
CA LYS A 517 -28.74 -29.40 -20.42
C LYS A 517 -27.58 -30.36 -20.13
N ARG A 518 -27.61 -31.00 -18.95
CA ARG A 518 -26.56 -31.95 -18.51
C ARG A 518 -26.66 -33.31 -19.18
N GLY A 519 -27.88 -33.69 -19.64
CA GLY A 519 -28.16 -35.00 -20.26
C GLY A 519 -27.85 -35.09 -21.77
N ASN A 520 -27.65 -33.97 -22.47
CA ASN A 520 -27.46 -33.96 -23.95
C ASN A 520 -25.98 -33.89 -24.38
N GLY A 521 -25.03 -34.19 -23.49
CA GLY A 521 -23.58 -34.28 -23.79
C GLY A 521 -23.15 -35.61 -24.40
N GLY A 522 -24.05 -36.37 -25.04
CA GLY A 522 -23.79 -37.62 -25.69
C GLY A 522 -24.26 -37.62 -27.14
N VAL A 523 -23.24 -37.71 -28.03
CA VAL A 523 -23.35 -38.16 -29.44
C VAL A 523 -24.08 -37.20 -30.39
N HIS A 524 -23.33 -36.37 -31.10
CA HIS A 524 -23.55 -36.15 -32.52
C HIS A 524 -22.33 -36.69 -33.28
N VAL A 525 -22.60 -37.79 -34.00
CA VAL A 525 -21.77 -38.37 -35.05
C VAL A 525 -21.61 -37.41 -36.21
#